data_0fd4a8e1becc42c68b66fa0c10391329
#
_entry.id   0fd4a8e1becc42c68b66fa0c10391329
#
_cell.length_a   1.000
_cell.length_b   1.000
_cell.length_c   1.000
_cell.angle_alpha   90.00
_cell.angle_beta   90.00
_cell.angle_gamma   90.00
#
_symmetry.space_group_name_H-M   'P 1'
#
loop_
_entity.id
_entity.type
_entity.pdbx_description
1 polymer ?
#
loop_
_entity_poly.entity_id
_entity_poly.type
_entity_poly.pdbx_seq_one_letter_code
_entity_poly.pdbx_strand_id
1 'polypeptide(L)'
;MILGTGIDIIEVERVKRAAAKEGFMERVFTETERQRLKSCNNDPQRIAGAFAAKALGTGIGIIEWREIEITHDEKGGPHAALSGKALKLMNGMGGRMLHVSISHIKDIAVAQAILEG
;
A
#
# COMPACT_ATOMS: atom_id res chain seq x y z
N MET A 1 8.12 17.11 -12.07
CA MET A 1 6.78 17.73 -11.86
C MET A 1 5.89 16.79 -11.13
N ILE A 2 5.16 17.29 -10.15
CA ILE A 2 4.16 16.50 -9.44
C ILE A 2 2.94 16.34 -10.34
N LEU A 3 2.56 15.10 -10.63
CA LEU A 3 1.42 14.78 -11.48
C LEU A 3 0.15 14.51 -10.67
N GLY A 4 0.30 14.12 -9.41
CA GLY A 4 -0.84 13.85 -8.56
C GLY A 4 -0.42 13.52 -7.15
N THR A 5 -1.36 13.66 -6.24
CA THR A 5 -1.18 13.30 -4.83
C THR A 5 -2.41 12.53 -4.35
N GLY A 6 -2.21 11.71 -3.34
CA GLY A 6 -3.30 10.99 -2.72
C GLY A 6 -3.04 10.77 -1.25
N ILE A 7 -4.10 10.65 -0.49
CA ILE A 7 -4.03 10.35 0.93
C ILE A 7 -5.16 9.39 1.28
N ASP A 8 -4.88 8.44 2.15
CA ASP A 8 -5.90 7.53 2.67
C ASP A 8 -5.73 7.41 4.17
N ILE A 9 -6.83 7.33 4.87
CA ILE A 9 -6.87 7.18 6.31
C ILE A 9 -7.81 6.02 6.64
N ILE A 10 -7.38 5.14 7.53
CA ILE A 10 -8.14 3.93 7.81
C ILE A 10 -8.07 3.57 9.29
N GLU A 11 -9.16 3.03 9.79
CA GLU A 11 -9.22 2.52 11.15
C GLU A 11 -8.52 1.17 11.24
N VAL A 12 -7.57 1.06 12.16
CA VAL A 12 -6.79 -0.17 12.36
C VAL A 12 -7.70 -1.36 12.69
N GLU A 13 -8.70 -1.16 13.55
CA GLU A 13 -9.63 -2.22 13.95
C GLU A 13 -10.40 -2.78 12.76
N ARG A 14 -10.77 -1.93 11.83
CA ARG A 14 -11.49 -2.34 10.62
C ARG A 14 -10.64 -3.27 9.75
N VAL A 15 -9.37 -2.94 9.56
CA VAL A 15 -8.45 -3.78 8.79
C VAL A 15 -8.14 -5.06 9.55
N LYS A 16 -7.98 -4.99 10.87
CA LYS A 16 -7.76 -6.16 11.71
C LYS A 16 -8.88 -7.18 11.53
N ARG A 17 -10.13 -6.73 11.53
CA ARG A 17 -11.28 -7.61 11.33
C ARG A 17 -11.30 -8.19 9.91
N ALA A 18 -10.98 -7.38 8.90
CA ALA A 18 -10.90 -7.85 7.53
C ALA A 18 -9.78 -8.89 7.35
N ALA A 19 -8.63 -8.66 7.96
CA ALA A 19 -7.48 -9.56 7.86
C ALA A 19 -7.72 -10.93 8.50
N ALA A 20 -8.67 -11.02 9.44
CA ALA A 20 -9.05 -12.29 10.06
C ALA A 20 -9.90 -13.16 9.13
N LYS A 21 -10.44 -12.61 8.05
CA LYS A 21 -11.24 -13.37 7.10
C LYS A 21 -10.35 -14.20 6.21
N GLU A 22 -10.81 -15.43 5.93
CA GLU A 22 -10.08 -16.35 5.07
C GLU A 22 -9.85 -15.75 3.69
N GLY A 23 -8.61 -15.86 3.20
CA GLY A 23 -8.23 -15.41 1.87
C GLY A 23 -7.95 -13.91 1.73
N PHE A 24 -8.23 -13.11 2.74
CA PHE A 24 -8.00 -11.66 2.64
C PHE A 24 -6.52 -11.33 2.42
N MET A 25 -5.64 -11.87 3.26
CA MET A 25 -4.21 -11.55 3.18
C MET A 25 -3.62 -11.96 1.82
N GLU A 26 -4.00 -13.13 1.32
CA GLU A 26 -3.51 -13.65 0.04
C GLU A 26 -4.04 -12.83 -1.14
N ARG A 27 -5.25 -12.30 -1.05
CA ARG A 27 -5.87 -11.53 -2.12
C ARG A 27 -5.28 -10.11 -2.20
N VAL A 28 -4.99 -9.51 -1.05
CA VAL A 28 -4.57 -8.11 -0.98
C VAL A 28 -3.05 -7.96 -1.06
N PHE A 29 -2.32 -8.83 -0.38
CA PHE A 29 -0.87 -8.69 -0.22
C PHE A 29 -0.11 -9.73 -1.02
N THR A 30 1.03 -9.31 -1.58
CA THR A 30 1.96 -10.23 -2.24
C THR A 30 2.63 -11.14 -1.20
N GLU A 31 3.26 -12.20 -1.66
CA GLU A 31 4.00 -13.09 -0.77
C GLU A 31 5.09 -12.33 -0.01
N THR A 32 5.83 -11.45 -0.69
CA THR A 32 6.87 -10.64 -0.07
C THR A 32 6.29 -9.75 1.03
N GLU A 33 5.17 -9.11 0.76
CA GLU A 33 4.48 -8.29 1.77
C GLU A 33 4.02 -9.12 2.96
N ARG A 34 3.45 -10.29 2.69
CA ARG A 34 2.98 -11.18 3.76
C ARG A 34 4.13 -11.66 4.64
N GLN A 35 5.28 -12.01 4.04
CA GLN A 35 6.44 -12.43 4.80
C GLN A 35 6.95 -11.33 5.72
N ARG A 36 6.99 -10.09 5.22
CA ARG A 36 7.38 -8.95 6.04
C ARG A 36 6.41 -8.72 7.20
N LEU A 37 5.12 -8.75 6.94
CA LEU A 37 4.10 -8.56 7.98
C LEU A 37 4.19 -9.66 9.03
N LYS A 38 4.44 -10.90 8.60
CA LYS A 38 4.61 -12.03 9.50
C LYS A 38 5.85 -11.85 10.39
N SER A 39 6.94 -11.30 9.84
CA SER A 39 8.14 -11.03 10.61
C SER A 39 7.92 -9.98 11.71
N CYS A 40 6.86 -9.19 11.57
CA CYS A 40 6.42 -8.21 12.56
C CYS A 40 5.22 -8.72 13.37
N ASN A 41 5.06 -10.06 13.46
CA ASN A 41 3.98 -10.72 14.19
C ASN A 41 2.57 -10.33 13.71
N ASN A 42 2.44 -9.97 12.44
CA ASN A 42 1.18 -9.51 11.84
C ASN A 42 0.54 -8.38 12.66
N ASP A 43 1.36 -7.42 13.07
CA ASP A 43 0.91 -6.26 13.83
C ASP A 43 -0.22 -5.54 13.07
N PRO A 44 -1.42 -5.40 13.68
CA PRO A 44 -2.55 -4.78 12.99
C PRO A 44 -2.28 -3.37 12.46
N GLN A 45 -1.47 -2.59 13.17
CA GLN A 45 -1.12 -1.23 12.74
C GLN A 45 -0.28 -1.28 11.45
N ARG A 46 0.62 -2.23 11.34
CA ARG A 46 1.45 -2.40 10.14
C ARG A 46 0.65 -2.92 8.96
N ILE A 47 -0.27 -3.85 9.22
CA ILE A 47 -1.18 -4.34 8.16
C ILE A 47 -2.04 -3.18 7.66
N ALA A 48 -2.58 -2.39 8.57
CA ALA A 48 -3.43 -1.25 8.21
C ALA A 48 -2.66 -0.20 7.40
N GLY A 49 -1.42 0.10 7.78
CA GLY A 49 -0.58 1.04 7.04
C GLY A 49 -0.29 0.57 5.62
N ALA A 50 0.08 -0.69 5.47
CA ALA A 50 0.32 -1.28 4.16
C ALA A 50 -0.95 -1.30 3.31
N PHE A 51 -2.08 -1.65 3.93
CA PHE A 51 -3.38 -1.65 3.26
C PHE A 51 -3.75 -0.24 2.76
N ALA A 52 -3.57 0.77 3.60
CA ALA A 52 -3.87 2.15 3.23
C ALA A 52 -3.03 2.60 2.02
N ALA A 53 -1.74 2.25 2.00
CA ALA A 53 -0.87 2.58 0.89
C ALA A 53 -1.31 1.90 -0.41
N LYS A 54 -1.73 0.64 -0.34
CA LYS A 54 -2.22 -0.09 -1.51
C LYS A 54 -3.58 0.45 -1.97
N ALA A 55 -4.44 0.83 -1.03
CA ALA A 55 -5.77 1.38 -1.35
C ALA A 55 -5.69 2.67 -2.15
N LEU A 56 -4.65 3.47 -1.94
CA LEU A 56 -4.42 4.68 -2.74
C LEU A 56 -4.34 4.36 -4.24
N GLY A 57 -3.67 3.27 -4.60
CA GLY A 57 -3.56 2.85 -5.99
C GLY A 57 -4.86 2.29 -6.56
N THR A 58 -5.56 1.47 -5.78
CA THR A 58 -6.78 0.82 -6.26
C THR A 58 -7.95 1.79 -6.41
N GLY A 59 -7.92 2.93 -5.73
CA GLY A 59 -8.94 3.97 -5.86
C GLY A 59 -8.94 4.69 -7.19
N ILE A 60 -7.89 4.54 -8.00
CA ILE A 60 -7.72 5.26 -9.26
C ILE A 60 -8.36 4.51 -10.44
N GLY A 61 -8.73 3.23 -10.28
CA GLY A 61 -9.33 2.48 -11.37
C GLY A 61 -9.19 0.96 -11.23
N ILE A 62 -9.17 0.26 -12.36
CA ILE A 62 -9.17 -1.20 -12.41
C ILE A 62 -7.74 -1.71 -12.19
N ILE A 63 -7.30 -1.68 -10.94
CA ILE A 63 -5.98 -2.15 -10.55
C ILE A 63 -6.15 -3.29 -9.54
N GLU A 64 -5.41 -4.37 -9.76
CA GLU A 64 -5.38 -5.47 -8.81
C GLU A 64 -4.52 -5.10 -7.60
N TRP A 65 -4.93 -5.52 -6.40
CA TRP A 65 -4.21 -5.24 -5.17
C TRP A 65 -2.72 -5.62 -5.25
N ARG A 66 -2.42 -6.76 -5.88
CA ARG A 66 -1.06 -7.30 -5.94
C ARG A 66 -0.18 -6.66 -7.00
N GLU A 67 -0.75 -5.78 -7.82
CA GLU A 67 0.03 -4.99 -8.78
C GLU A 67 0.75 -3.81 -8.13
N ILE A 68 0.43 -3.52 -6.88
CA ILE A 68 1.11 -2.52 -6.06
C ILE A 68 1.76 -3.27 -4.90
N GLU A 69 3.08 -3.30 -4.87
CA GLU A 69 3.81 -3.96 -3.79
C GLU A 69 4.55 -2.92 -2.97
N ILE A 70 4.30 -2.93 -1.66
CA ILE A 70 4.98 -2.03 -0.73
C ILE A 70 6.16 -2.76 -0.14
N THR A 71 7.35 -2.26 -0.43
CA THR A 71 8.61 -2.76 0.12
C THR A 71 9.20 -1.71 1.07
N HIS A 72 10.23 -2.08 1.80
CA HIS A 72 10.87 -1.17 2.74
C HIS A 72 12.38 -1.24 2.57
N ASP A 73 13.04 -0.08 2.64
CA ASP A 73 14.49 -0.02 2.57
C ASP A 73 15.11 -0.36 3.94
N GLU A 74 16.43 -0.31 4.01
CA GLU A 74 17.18 -0.63 5.24
C GLU A 74 16.84 0.28 6.42
N LYS A 75 16.40 1.50 6.12
CA LYS A 75 16.01 2.47 7.15
C LYS A 75 14.52 2.37 7.50
N GLY A 76 13.80 1.43 6.90
CA GLY A 76 12.38 1.25 7.13
C GLY A 76 11.48 2.13 6.29
N GLY A 77 12.03 2.90 5.34
CA GLY A 77 11.25 3.75 4.45
C GLY A 77 10.44 2.94 3.45
N PRO A 78 9.15 3.23 3.27
CA PRO A 78 8.32 2.50 2.33
C PRO A 78 8.57 2.91 0.88
N HIS A 79 8.51 1.93 -0.01
CA HIS A 79 8.63 2.12 -1.45
C HIS A 79 7.50 1.34 -2.13
N ALA A 80 6.97 1.88 -3.22
CA ALA A 80 5.95 1.21 -4.00
C ALA A 80 6.55 0.70 -5.31
N ALA A 81 6.39 -0.59 -5.58
CA ALA A 81 6.75 -1.19 -6.86
C ALA A 81 5.45 -1.52 -7.59
N LEU A 82 5.33 -1.03 -8.82
CA LEU A 82 4.15 -1.23 -9.64
C LEU A 82 4.40 -2.24 -10.74
N SER A 83 3.38 -3.02 -11.08
CA SER A 83 3.42 -3.98 -12.17
C SER A 83 2.08 -3.99 -12.89
N GLY A 84 2.00 -4.71 -14.02
CA GLY A 84 0.75 -4.92 -14.74
C GLY A 84 0.03 -3.63 -15.12
N LYS A 85 -1.26 -3.60 -14.88
CA LYS A 85 -2.11 -2.46 -15.22
C LYS A 85 -1.75 -1.19 -14.44
N ALA A 86 -1.32 -1.35 -13.18
CA ALA A 86 -0.91 -0.22 -12.35
C ALA A 86 0.29 0.49 -12.98
N LEU A 87 1.28 -0.26 -13.44
CA LEU A 87 2.45 0.31 -14.10
C LEU A 87 2.07 0.98 -15.42
N LYS A 88 1.21 0.36 -16.21
CA LYS A 88 0.74 0.94 -17.46
C LYS A 88 0.01 2.27 -17.24
N LEU A 89 -0.82 2.31 -16.20
CA LEU A 89 -1.56 3.53 -15.85
C LEU A 89 -0.60 4.65 -15.47
N MET A 90 0.38 4.34 -14.62
CA MET A 90 1.39 5.32 -14.22
C MET A 90 2.16 5.85 -15.42
N ASN A 91 2.61 4.96 -16.31
CA ASN A 91 3.35 5.34 -17.52
C ASN A 91 2.48 6.20 -18.44
N GLY A 92 1.21 5.86 -18.59
CA GLY A 92 0.26 6.63 -19.39
C GLY A 92 0.02 8.04 -18.88
N MET A 93 0.18 8.25 -17.58
CA MET A 93 0.09 9.57 -16.95
C MET A 93 1.41 10.35 -17.02
N GLY A 94 2.46 9.76 -17.56
CA GLY A 94 3.79 10.38 -17.58
C GLY A 94 4.55 10.22 -16.28
N GLY A 95 4.10 9.35 -15.40
CA GLY A 95 4.73 9.14 -14.09
C GLY A 95 6.04 8.37 -14.19
N ARG A 96 7.00 8.76 -13.38
CA ARG A 96 8.31 8.11 -13.29
C ARG A 96 8.54 7.49 -11.95
N MET A 97 8.04 8.12 -10.89
CA MET A 97 8.25 7.64 -9.53
C MET A 97 7.01 7.89 -8.68
N LEU A 98 6.68 6.91 -7.88
CA LEU A 98 5.62 7.02 -6.89
C LEU A 98 6.26 7.03 -5.50
N HIS A 99 6.16 8.19 -4.84
CA HIS A 99 6.65 8.35 -3.47
C HIS A 99 5.53 7.99 -2.51
N VAL A 100 5.85 7.20 -1.49
CA VAL A 100 4.87 6.72 -0.52
C VAL A 100 5.35 7.04 0.90
N SER A 101 4.44 7.50 1.73
CA SER A 101 4.68 7.67 3.17
C SER A 101 3.55 7.00 3.93
N ILE A 102 3.89 6.34 5.03
CA ILE A 102 2.95 5.62 5.88
C ILE A 102 3.20 6.01 7.32
N SER A 103 2.13 6.30 8.05
CA SER A 103 2.21 6.55 9.48
C SER A 103 1.00 5.96 10.18
N HIS A 104 1.13 5.68 11.46
CA HIS A 104 0.02 5.15 12.25
C HIS A 104 0.13 5.55 13.71
N ILE A 105 -1.01 5.62 14.34
CA ILE A 105 -1.16 5.64 15.78
C ILE A 105 -1.96 4.39 16.16
N LYS A 106 -2.31 4.25 17.44
CA LYS A 106 -2.97 3.03 17.93
C LYS A 106 -4.19 2.62 17.08
N ASP A 107 -5.05 3.57 16.77
CA ASP A 107 -6.36 3.27 16.17
C ASP A 107 -6.47 3.62 14.68
N ILE A 108 -5.50 4.35 14.15
CA ILE A 108 -5.59 4.91 12.79
C ILE A 108 -4.26 4.73 12.05
N ALA A 109 -4.34 4.34 10.79
CA ALA A 109 -3.21 4.35 9.88
C ALA A 109 -3.51 5.33 8.74
N VAL A 110 -2.46 5.99 8.26
CA VAL A 110 -2.56 6.92 7.14
C VAL A 110 -1.45 6.63 6.14
N ALA A 111 -1.78 6.77 4.86
CA ALA A 111 -0.79 6.69 3.80
C ALA A 111 -0.95 7.87 2.86
N GLN A 112 0.16 8.32 2.33
CA GLN A 112 0.21 9.39 1.35
C GLN A 112 1.03 8.93 0.15
N ALA A 113 0.62 9.33 -1.04
CA ALA A 113 1.35 9.05 -2.26
C ALA A 113 1.50 10.33 -3.08
N ILE A 114 2.67 10.47 -3.71
CA ILE A 114 2.96 11.57 -4.62
C ILE A 114 3.51 10.96 -5.90
N LEU A 115 2.83 11.20 -7.01
CA LEU A 115 3.29 10.74 -8.32
C LEU A 115 4.08 11.86 -8.99
N GLU A 116 5.32 11.54 -9.32
CA GLU A 116 6.24 12.46 -9.97
C GLU A 116 6.56 11.99 -11.38
N GLY A 117 6.58 12.93 -12.30
CA GLY A 117 6.97 12.68 -13.68
C GLY A 117 8.06 13.61 -14.17
#